data_1e2a3f578a7239c209ad06229f50b9b5
#
_entry.id   1e2a3f578a7239c209ad06229f50b9b5
#
_cell.length_a   1.000
_cell.length_b   1.000
_cell.length_c   1.000
_cell.angle_alpha   90.00
_cell.angle_beta   90.00
_cell.angle_gamma   90.00
#
_symmetry.space_group_name_H-M   'P 1'
#
loop_
_entity.id
_entity.type
_entity.pdbx_description
1 polymer ?
#
loop_
_entity_poly.entity_id
_entity_poly.type
_entity_poly.pdbx_seq_one_letter_code
_entity_poly.pdbx_strand_id
1 'polypeptide(L)'
;MIGRFLLVVSLACALVFGPAAIAGPADMAPINAMDRAAFVQKFGGIFENSPWIAEKAWEKRPFTGLDDMHAAMVAVAKNAPAAMQLALLQSHPDLAGKEAQAGTMTASSIAEQASAGLNALSSAEVTELSGLNAAYKAKFGFPFIIAVRMHTKEGIFFEFKRRLQNDTQTEFANDLQNVYIITRLRLNKLLDAS
;
A
#
# COMPACT_ATOMS: atom_id res chain seq x y z
N MET A 1 -4.97 68.46 -36.78
CA MET A 1 -4.18 67.39 -36.13
C MET A 1 -5.11 66.60 -35.18
N ILE A 2 -5.52 65.42 -35.62
CA ILE A 2 -6.53 64.59 -34.95
C ILE A 2 -5.80 63.47 -34.23
N GLY A 3 -5.71 63.51 -32.86
CA GLY A 3 -5.09 62.50 -32.05
C GLY A 3 -6.03 61.30 -31.88
N ARG A 4 -5.58 60.11 -32.34
CA ARG A 4 -6.27 58.83 -32.12
C ARG A 4 -5.87 58.28 -30.75
N PHE A 5 -6.84 58.19 -29.82
CA PHE A 5 -6.71 57.43 -28.58
C PHE A 5 -6.92 55.97 -28.89
N LEU A 6 -5.90 55.14 -28.66
CA LEU A 6 -6.01 53.66 -28.62
C LEU A 6 -6.52 53.23 -27.24
N LEU A 7 -7.70 52.66 -27.23
CA LEU A 7 -8.27 52.02 -26.02
C LEU A 7 -7.70 50.58 -25.93
N VAL A 8 -6.81 50.35 -24.98
CA VAL A 8 -6.32 49.01 -24.68
C VAL A 8 -7.31 48.34 -23.73
N VAL A 9 -8.11 47.38 -24.22
CA VAL A 9 -8.98 46.56 -23.40
C VAL A 9 -8.17 45.40 -22.87
N SER A 10 -7.79 45.43 -21.62
CA SER A 10 -7.18 44.30 -20.90
C SER A 10 -8.25 43.27 -20.51
N LEU A 11 -8.27 42.15 -21.19
CA LEU A 11 -9.11 40.99 -20.84
C LEU A 11 -8.46 40.26 -19.68
N ALA A 12 -8.92 40.50 -18.44
CA ALA A 12 -8.53 39.74 -17.26
C ALA A 12 -9.25 38.39 -17.27
N CYS A 13 -8.53 37.33 -17.61
CA CYS A 13 -9.02 35.95 -17.48
C CYS A 13 -8.97 35.54 -16.00
N ALA A 14 -10.11 35.65 -15.31
CA ALA A 14 -10.24 35.15 -13.94
C ALA A 14 -10.32 33.61 -13.98
N LEU A 15 -9.23 32.95 -13.61
CA LEU A 15 -9.23 31.49 -13.33
C LEU A 15 -10.05 31.28 -12.08
N VAL A 16 -11.28 30.81 -12.23
CA VAL A 16 -12.11 30.33 -11.15
C VAL A 16 -11.59 28.96 -10.71
N PHE A 17 -10.71 28.92 -9.72
CA PHE A 17 -10.43 27.69 -8.98
C PHE A 17 -11.69 27.35 -8.18
N GLY A 18 -12.49 26.43 -8.66
CA GLY A 18 -13.52 25.80 -7.87
C GLY A 18 -12.88 25.11 -6.66
N PRO A 19 -13.53 25.09 -5.48
CA PRO A 19 -13.01 24.36 -4.35
C PRO A 19 -12.87 22.89 -4.74
N ALA A 20 -11.65 22.34 -4.62
CA ALA A 20 -11.44 20.90 -4.70
C ALA A 20 -12.37 20.25 -3.67
N ALA A 21 -13.28 19.41 -4.13
CA ALA A 21 -14.15 18.65 -3.25
C ALA A 21 -13.23 17.80 -2.34
N ILE A 22 -13.10 18.19 -1.07
CA ILE A 22 -12.51 17.35 -0.06
C ILE A 22 -13.49 16.19 0.06
N ALA A 23 -13.08 14.98 -0.36
CA ALA A 23 -13.87 13.79 -0.16
C ALA A 23 -14.25 13.73 1.31
N GLY A 24 -15.54 13.76 1.61
CA GLY A 24 -16.04 13.66 2.97
C GLY A 24 -15.61 12.34 3.61
N PRO A 25 -15.65 12.24 4.95
CA PRO A 25 -15.32 10.98 5.61
C PRO A 25 -16.21 9.86 5.02
N ALA A 26 -15.58 8.72 4.69
CA ALA A 26 -16.30 7.56 4.16
C ALA A 26 -17.47 7.22 5.11
N ASP A 27 -18.67 7.01 4.54
CA ASP A 27 -19.82 6.59 5.35
C ASP A 27 -19.55 5.21 5.93
N MET A 28 -19.32 5.13 7.24
CA MET A 28 -19.03 3.88 7.94
C MET A 28 -20.29 3.09 8.31
N ALA A 29 -21.48 3.66 8.16
CA ALA A 29 -22.73 2.97 8.54
C ALA A 29 -22.95 1.64 7.79
N PRO A 30 -22.76 1.55 6.46
CA PRO A 30 -22.85 0.28 5.76
C PRO A 30 -21.80 -0.74 6.22
N ILE A 31 -20.57 -0.29 6.52
CA ILE A 31 -19.48 -1.16 6.97
C ILE A 31 -19.77 -1.68 8.38
N ASN A 32 -20.23 -0.82 9.27
CA ASN A 32 -20.61 -1.18 10.63
C ASN A 32 -21.81 -2.12 10.70
N ALA A 33 -22.69 -2.10 9.70
CA ALA A 33 -23.85 -3.00 9.61
C ALA A 33 -23.53 -4.38 9.03
N MET A 34 -22.31 -4.59 8.46
CA MET A 34 -21.93 -5.88 7.89
C MET A 34 -21.90 -6.98 8.94
N ASP A 35 -22.40 -8.17 8.62
CA ASP A 35 -22.08 -9.35 9.39
C ASP A 35 -20.58 -9.73 9.21
N ARG A 36 -20.11 -10.68 10.02
CA ARG A 36 -18.70 -11.10 10.02
C ARG A 36 -18.27 -11.64 8.64
N ALA A 37 -19.11 -12.45 8.01
CA ALA A 37 -18.78 -13.09 6.75
C ALA A 37 -18.65 -12.04 5.62
N ALA A 38 -19.59 -11.12 5.51
CA ALA A 38 -19.55 -10.02 4.54
C ALA A 38 -18.35 -9.09 4.77
N PHE A 39 -18.04 -8.79 6.03
CA PHE A 39 -16.86 -7.96 6.37
C PHE A 39 -15.56 -8.64 5.98
N VAL A 40 -15.38 -9.92 6.31
CA VAL A 40 -14.18 -10.69 5.97
C VAL A 40 -14.08 -10.89 4.46
N GLN A 41 -15.17 -11.14 3.76
CA GLN A 41 -15.18 -11.22 2.30
C GLN A 41 -14.69 -9.91 1.67
N LYS A 42 -15.13 -8.76 2.17
CA LYS A 42 -14.75 -7.44 1.62
C LYS A 42 -13.32 -7.03 2.02
N PHE A 43 -12.93 -7.23 3.27
CA PHE A 43 -11.70 -6.66 3.85
C PHE A 43 -10.61 -7.69 4.17
N GLY A 44 -10.89 -8.98 4.07
CA GLY A 44 -9.94 -10.06 4.42
C GLY A 44 -8.68 -10.08 3.55
N GLY A 45 -8.73 -9.54 2.33
CA GLY A 45 -7.59 -9.42 1.43
C GLY A 45 -6.74 -8.16 1.61
N ILE A 46 -7.09 -7.27 2.55
CA ILE A 46 -6.33 -6.03 2.81
C ILE A 46 -4.92 -6.35 3.32
N PHE A 47 -4.82 -7.28 4.29
CA PHE A 47 -3.55 -7.85 4.72
C PHE A 47 -3.30 -9.13 3.91
N GLU A 48 -2.16 -9.19 3.22
CA GLU A 48 -1.81 -10.27 2.30
C GLU A 48 -2.06 -11.65 2.92
N ASN A 49 -2.92 -12.46 2.30
CA ASN A 49 -3.26 -13.83 2.76
C ASN A 49 -3.52 -13.99 4.27
N SER A 50 -3.98 -12.92 4.94
CA SER A 50 -4.15 -12.90 6.40
C SER A 50 -5.56 -12.44 6.82
N PRO A 51 -6.64 -13.14 6.38
CA PRO A 51 -8.02 -12.74 6.65
C PRO A 51 -8.37 -12.71 8.15
N TRP A 52 -7.63 -13.43 8.99
CA TRP A 52 -7.78 -13.43 10.43
C TRP A 52 -7.68 -12.04 11.06
N ILE A 53 -6.97 -11.09 10.40
CA ILE A 53 -6.86 -9.71 10.87
C ILE A 53 -8.21 -9.00 10.71
N ALA A 54 -8.85 -9.13 9.55
CA ALA A 54 -10.20 -8.59 9.34
C ALA A 54 -11.23 -9.25 10.28
N GLU A 55 -11.14 -10.56 10.49
CA GLU A 55 -12.02 -11.30 11.42
C GLU A 55 -11.98 -10.72 12.83
N LYS A 56 -10.77 -10.49 13.37
CA LYS A 56 -10.60 -9.93 14.73
C LYS A 56 -10.93 -8.44 14.78
N ALA A 57 -10.62 -7.68 13.72
CA ALA A 57 -10.97 -6.26 13.64
C ALA A 57 -12.49 -6.05 13.59
N TRP A 58 -13.25 -6.95 12.97
CA TRP A 58 -14.71 -6.91 12.95
C TRP A 58 -15.33 -6.82 14.36
N GLU A 59 -14.71 -7.43 15.37
CA GLU A 59 -15.14 -7.41 16.77
C GLU A 59 -14.96 -6.04 17.44
N LYS A 60 -14.22 -5.12 16.80
CA LYS A 60 -13.93 -3.78 17.33
C LYS A 60 -14.90 -2.69 16.85
N ARG A 61 -15.92 -3.07 16.07
CA ARG A 61 -16.96 -2.14 15.62
C ARG A 61 -17.79 -1.59 16.78
N PRO A 62 -18.46 -0.43 16.63
CA PRO A 62 -18.52 0.37 15.41
C PRO A 62 -17.26 1.20 15.18
N PHE A 63 -16.84 1.34 13.90
CA PHE A 63 -15.77 2.25 13.51
C PHE A 63 -16.30 3.65 13.25
N THR A 64 -15.57 4.66 13.70
CA THR A 64 -15.93 6.08 13.54
C THR A 64 -15.46 6.66 12.21
N GLY A 65 -14.54 5.99 11.53
CA GLY A 65 -13.98 6.39 10.24
C GLY A 65 -12.98 5.35 9.72
N LEU A 66 -12.46 5.61 8.52
CA LEU A 66 -11.47 4.74 7.88
C LEU A 66 -10.18 4.64 8.70
N ASP A 67 -9.77 5.73 9.34
CA ASP A 67 -8.57 5.74 10.18
C ASP A 67 -8.73 4.83 11.40
N ASP A 68 -9.89 4.86 12.04
CA ASP A 68 -10.22 4.03 13.19
C ASP A 68 -10.29 2.54 12.80
N MET A 69 -10.93 2.22 11.67
CA MET A 69 -10.97 0.86 11.14
C MET A 69 -9.56 0.34 10.82
N HIS A 70 -8.73 1.15 10.14
CA HIS A 70 -7.36 0.77 9.84
C HIS A 70 -6.52 0.59 11.11
N ALA A 71 -6.66 1.50 12.08
CA ALA A 71 -5.98 1.42 13.38
C ALA A 71 -6.38 0.13 14.13
N ALA A 72 -7.66 -0.26 14.10
CA ALA A 72 -8.12 -1.52 14.68
C ALA A 72 -7.47 -2.75 14.01
N MET A 73 -7.36 -2.78 12.67
CA MET A 73 -6.68 -3.84 11.93
C MET A 73 -5.18 -3.89 12.26
N VAL A 74 -4.50 -2.74 12.27
CA VAL A 74 -3.08 -2.63 12.64
C VAL A 74 -2.85 -3.10 14.07
N ALA A 75 -3.73 -2.74 15.00
CA ALA A 75 -3.65 -3.18 16.39
C ALA A 75 -3.76 -4.72 16.52
N VAL A 76 -4.63 -5.35 15.72
CA VAL A 76 -4.74 -6.82 15.66
C VAL A 76 -3.41 -7.44 15.20
N ALA A 77 -2.82 -6.93 14.12
CA ALA A 77 -1.54 -7.43 13.61
C ALA A 77 -0.40 -7.19 14.60
N LYS A 78 -0.32 -5.99 15.17
CA LYS A 78 0.74 -5.57 16.11
C LYS A 78 0.72 -6.35 17.42
N ASN A 79 -0.45 -6.73 17.92
CA ASN A 79 -0.61 -7.47 19.16
C ASN A 79 -0.67 -9.01 18.95
N ALA A 80 -0.52 -9.47 17.70
CA ALA A 80 -0.47 -10.90 17.41
C ALA A 80 0.83 -11.53 17.95
N PRO A 81 0.83 -12.84 18.27
CA PRO A 81 2.05 -13.56 18.59
C PRO A 81 3.11 -13.40 17.50
N ALA A 82 4.40 -13.37 17.91
CA ALA A 82 5.52 -13.16 16.98
C ALA A 82 5.51 -14.14 15.78
N ALA A 83 5.11 -15.39 15.99
CA ALA A 83 4.97 -16.38 14.93
C ALA A 83 3.91 -15.99 13.89
N MET A 84 2.80 -15.36 14.31
CA MET A 84 1.77 -14.89 13.39
C MET A 84 2.20 -13.62 12.64
N GLN A 85 2.95 -12.74 13.28
CA GLN A 85 3.55 -11.58 12.62
C GLN A 85 4.57 -12.02 11.57
N LEU A 86 5.42 -13.01 11.91
CA LEU A 86 6.36 -13.59 10.94
C LEU A 86 5.62 -14.24 9.76
N ALA A 87 4.57 -15.01 10.01
CA ALA A 87 3.76 -15.62 8.97
C ALA A 87 3.09 -14.55 8.07
N LEU A 88 2.64 -13.43 8.64
CA LEU A 88 2.13 -12.28 7.88
C LEU A 88 3.21 -11.71 6.94
N LEU A 89 4.45 -11.51 7.41
CA LEU A 89 5.53 -11.05 6.53
C LEU A 89 5.83 -12.08 5.44
N GLN A 90 5.94 -13.35 5.80
CA GLN A 90 6.24 -14.45 4.88
C GLN A 90 5.14 -14.71 3.84
N SER A 91 3.91 -14.21 4.06
CA SER A 91 2.81 -14.33 3.10
C SER A 91 2.92 -13.34 1.92
N HIS A 92 3.81 -12.35 2.01
CA HIS A 92 4.03 -11.38 0.93
C HIS A 92 4.93 -11.96 -0.16
N PRO A 93 4.62 -11.70 -1.45
CA PRO A 93 5.46 -12.15 -2.54
C PRO A 93 6.77 -11.35 -2.62
N ASP A 94 7.82 -11.98 -3.15
CA ASP A 94 9.03 -11.28 -3.54
C ASP A 94 8.73 -10.21 -4.62
N LEU A 95 9.48 -9.11 -4.63
CA LEU A 95 9.40 -8.14 -5.71
C LEU A 95 9.92 -8.75 -7.02
N ALA A 96 9.08 -8.73 -8.07
CA ALA A 96 9.31 -9.40 -9.36
C ALA A 96 9.84 -10.86 -9.24
N GLY A 97 9.41 -11.53 -8.17
CA GLY A 97 9.84 -12.88 -7.83
C GLY A 97 9.15 -13.98 -8.63
N LYS A 98 9.27 -15.21 -8.14
CA LYS A 98 8.68 -16.40 -8.79
C LYS A 98 7.16 -16.33 -8.86
N GLU A 99 6.51 -15.79 -7.84
CA GLU A 99 5.07 -15.60 -7.77
C GLU A 99 4.58 -14.62 -8.84
N ALA A 100 5.36 -13.55 -9.12
CA ALA A 100 5.07 -12.62 -10.21
C ALA A 100 5.19 -13.31 -11.57
N GLN A 101 6.22 -14.11 -11.77
CA GLN A 101 6.46 -14.85 -13.01
C GLN A 101 5.41 -15.95 -13.24
N ALA A 102 4.97 -16.61 -12.16
CA ALA A 102 3.95 -17.66 -12.21
C ALA A 102 2.50 -17.12 -12.24
N GLY A 103 2.29 -15.81 -12.06
CA GLY A 103 0.94 -15.21 -12.00
C GLY A 103 0.14 -15.62 -10.77
N THR A 104 0.80 -16.01 -9.68
CA THR A 104 0.16 -16.51 -8.45
C THR A 104 0.02 -15.46 -7.34
N MET A 105 0.48 -14.22 -7.60
CA MET A 105 0.28 -13.10 -6.67
C MET A 105 -1.19 -12.69 -6.55
N THR A 106 -1.55 -12.04 -5.44
CA THR A 106 -2.86 -11.39 -5.30
C THR A 106 -3.01 -10.25 -6.32
N ALA A 107 -4.25 -9.96 -6.72
CA ALA A 107 -4.54 -8.85 -7.65
C ALA A 107 -4.01 -7.50 -7.14
N SER A 108 -4.02 -7.29 -5.82
CA SER A 108 -3.45 -6.09 -5.20
C SER A 108 -1.94 -6.01 -5.40
N SER A 109 -1.22 -7.09 -5.10
CA SER A 109 0.23 -7.16 -5.25
C SER A 109 0.69 -7.04 -6.71
N ILE A 110 -0.06 -7.62 -7.68
CA ILE A 110 0.19 -7.43 -9.11
C ILE A 110 0.09 -5.95 -9.49
N ALA A 111 -1.02 -5.30 -9.12
CA ALA A 111 -1.26 -3.90 -9.46
C ALA A 111 -0.26 -2.94 -8.78
N GLU A 112 0.16 -3.26 -7.56
CA GLU A 112 1.15 -2.50 -6.81
C GLU A 112 2.53 -2.58 -7.46
N GLN A 113 3.03 -3.78 -7.75
CA GLN A 113 4.31 -3.97 -8.39
C GLN A 113 4.35 -3.37 -9.81
N ALA A 114 3.27 -3.51 -10.58
CA ALA A 114 3.16 -2.90 -11.90
C ALA A 114 3.20 -1.35 -11.83
N SER A 115 2.60 -0.74 -10.80
CA SER A 115 2.61 0.72 -10.63
C SER A 115 4.01 1.32 -10.40
N ALA A 116 4.95 0.51 -9.93
CA ALA A 116 6.36 0.88 -9.74
C ALA A 116 7.27 0.42 -10.90
N GLY A 117 6.71 -0.09 -12.01
CA GLY A 117 7.45 -0.55 -13.18
C GLY A 117 8.19 -1.88 -12.98
N LEU A 118 7.88 -2.63 -11.91
CA LEU A 118 8.53 -3.92 -11.64
C LEU A 118 8.10 -5.05 -12.59
N ASN A 119 7.07 -4.82 -13.41
CA ASN A 119 6.65 -5.70 -14.50
C ASN A 119 7.38 -5.43 -15.83
N ALA A 120 8.27 -4.43 -15.89
CA ALA A 120 8.98 -4.01 -17.09
C ALA A 120 10.48 -3.84 -16.83
N LEU A 121 11.05 -4.72 -16.01
CA LEU A 121 12.47 -4.74 -15.68
C LEU A 121 13.29 -5.27 -16.89
N SER A 122 14.48 -4.70 -17.09
CA SER A 122 15.49 -5.28 -17.98
C SER A 122 16.04 -6.59 -17.40
N SER A 123 16.67 -7.43 -18.23
CA SER A 123 17.29 -8.68 -17.77
C SER A 123 18.34 -8.48 -16.67
N ALA A 124 19.08 -7.38 -16.73
CA ALA A 124 20.05 -7.02 -15.68
C ALA A 124 19.36 -6.69 -14.36
N GLU A 125 18.29 -5.89 -14.40
CA GLU A 125 17.50 -5.53 -13.21
C GLU A 125 16.81 -6.76 -12.60
N VAL A 126 16.28 -7.67 -13.42
CA VAL A 126 15.69 -8.94 -12.95
C VAL A 126 16.75 -9.76 -12.21
N THR A 127 17.95 -9.89 -12.77
CA THR A 127 19.06 -10.62 -12.14
C THR A 127 19.47 -9.99 -10.81
N GLU A 128 19.64 -8.67 -10.79
CA GLU A 128 19.99 -7.94 -9.59
C GLU A 128 18.91 -8.10 -8.50
N LEU A 129 17.64 -7.90 -8.85
CA LEU A 129 16.55 -7.98 -7.89
C LEU A 129 16.38 -9.42 -7.34
N SER A 130 16.57 -10.44 -8.19
CA SER A 130 16.57 -11.84 -7.75
C SER A 130 17.69 -12.11 -6.72
N GLY A 131 18.89 -11.58 -6.96
CA GLY A 131 19.99 -11.68 -6.01
C GLY A 131 19.71 -10.97 -4.68
N LEU A 132 19.13 -9.78 -4.73
CA LEU A 132 18.72 -9.02 -3.55
C LEU A 132 17.63 -9.74 -2.74
N ASN A 133 16.60 -10.28 -3.39
CA ASN A 133 15.56 -11.09 -2.75
C ASN A 133 16.16 -12.31 -2.04
N ALA A 134 17.06 -13.04 -2.71
CA ALA A 134 17.72 -14.21 -2.13
C ALA A 134 18.57 -13.83 -0.90
N ALA A 135 19.39 -12.78 -1.01
CA ALA A 135 20.23 -12.30 0.08
C ALA A 135 19.40 -11.83 1.29
N TYR A 136 18.30 -11.12 1.04
CA TYR A 136 17.42 -10.61 2.11
C TYR A 136 16.73 -11.74 2.86
N LYS A 137 16.15 -12.70 2.15
CA LYS A 137 15.52 -13.88 2.77
C LYS A 137 16.52 -14.76 3.51
N ALA A 138 17.73 -14.93 2.98
CA ALA A 138 18.79 -15.67 3.66
C ALA A 138 19.21 -14.98 4.98
N LYS A 139 19.23 -13.64 5.02
CA LYS A 139 19.62 -12.88 6.20
C LYS A 139 18.51 -12.78 7.23
N PHE A 140 17.26 -12.52 6.83
CA PHE A 140 16.18 -12.13 7.73
C PHE A 140 15.09 -13.20 7.92
N GLY A 141 14.95 -14.16 6.99
CA GLY A 141 13.95 -15.23 7.05
C GLY A 141 12.56 -14.84 6.51
N PHE A 142 12.40 -13.64 5.96
CA PHE A 142 11.16 -13.13 5.34
C PHE A 142 11.49 -12.28 4.11
N PRO A 143 10.53 -12.03 3.19
CA PRO A 143 10.75 -11.21 1.99
C PRO A 143 10.94 -9.74 2.35
N PHE A 144 11.62 -8.98 1.49
CA PHE A 144 11.67 -7.53 1.56
C PHE A 144 10.32 -6.91 1.22
N ILE A 145 9.76 -6.14 2.13
CA ILE A 145 8.48 -5.47 1.97
C ILE A 145 8.68 -3.96 1.95
N ILE A 146 8.16 -3.32 0.91
CA ILE A 146 8.18 -1.87 0.75
C ILE A 146 6.87 -1.40 0.11
N ALA A 147 6.37 -0.24 0.52
CA ALA A 147 5.20 0.38 -0.10
C ALA A 147 5.57 0.92 -1.49
N VAL A 148 5.65 0.04 -2.49
CA VAL A 148 6.18 0.32 -3.83
C VAL A 148 5.53 1.53 -4.49
N ARG A 149 4.25 1.82 -4.21
CA ARG A 149 3.53 3.00 -4.73
C ARG A 149 4.11 4.33 -4.26
N MET A 150 4.95 4.34 -3.23
CA MET A 150 5.58 5.52 -2.65
C MET A 150 7.03 5.71 -3.14
N HIS A 151 7.50 4.84 -4.03
CA HIS A 151 8.88 4.84 -4.50
C HIS A 151 8.97 4.78 -6.02
N THR A 152 10.04 5.33 -6.58
CA THR A 152 10.47 5.02 -7.94
C THR A 152 11.16 3.66 -7.98
N LYS A 153 11.31 3.09 -9.15
CA LYS A 153 12.04 1.83 -9.34
C LYS A 153 13.46 1.91 -8.75
N GLU A 154 14.19 2.97 -9.06
CA GLU A 154 15.54 3.22 -8.55
C GLU A 154 15.56 3.37 -7.02
N GLY A 155 14.55 4.05 -6.46
CA GLY A 155 14.35 4.18 -5.02
C GLY A 155 14.15 2.84 -4.33
N ILE A 156 13.42 1.90 -4.96
CA ILE A 156 13.24 0.54 -4.44
C ILE A 156 14.58 -0.20 -4.36
N PHE A 157 15.38 -0.18 -5.44
CA PHE A 157 16.71 -0.81 -5.44
C PHE A 157 17.65 -0.19 -4.40
N PHE A 158 17.61 1.14 -4.25
CA PHE A 158 18.39 1.86 -3.23
C PHE A 158 18.00 1.41 -1.81
N GLU A 159 16.71 1.44 -1.49
CA GLU A 159 16.19 1.02 -0.19
C GLU A 159 16.49 -0.45 0.11
N PHE A 160 16.39 -1.32 -0.88
CA PHE A 160 16.71 -2.74 -0.74
C PHE A 160 18.17 -2.93 -0.27
N LYS A 161 19.13 -2.29 -0.97
CA LYS A 161 20.55 -2.36 -0.64
C LYS A 161 20.84 -1.75 0.73
N ARG A 162 20.21 -0.62 1.04
CA ARG A 162 20.36 0.08 2.33
C ARG A 162 19.86 -0.80 3.48
N ARG A 163 18.67 -1.38 3.35
CA ARG A 163 18.02 -2.16 4.40
C ARG A 163 18.67 -3.52 4.61
N LEU A 164 19.36 -4.07 3.62
CA LEU A 164 20.22 -5.24 3.80
C LEU A 164 21.34 -5.03 4.82
N GLN A 165 21.70 -3.80 5.19
CA GLN A 165 22.71 -3.49 6.20
C GLN A 165 22.15 -3.50 7.64
N ASN A 166 20.84 -3.50 7.81
CA ASN A 166 20.21 -3.48 9.13
C ASN A 166 20.33 -4.82 9.86
N ASP A 167 20.05 -4.82 11.17
CA ASP A 167 19.84 -6.03 11.96
C ASP A 167 18.42 -6.59 11.76
N THR A 168 18.21 -7.84 12.17
CA THR A 168 16.93 -8.55 11.98
C THR A 168 15.77 -7.89 12.73
N GLN A 169 15.98 -7.35 13.94
CA GLN A 169 14.93 -6.71 14.70
C GLN A 169 14.45 -5.41 14.03
N THR A 170 15.41 -4.60 13.57
CA THR A 170 15.12 -3.38 12.80
C THR A 170 14.36 -3.70 11.52
N GLU A 171 14.79 -4.73 10.77
CA GLU A 171 14.10 -5.08 9.51
C GLU A 171 12.71 -5.67 9.73
N PHE A 172 12.52 -6.48 10.75
CA PHE A 172 11.20 -6.99 11.12
C PHE A 172 10.22 -5.84 11.40
N ALA A 173 10.66 -4.82 12.15
CA ALA A 173 9.84 -3.64 12.42
C ALA A 173 9.59 -2.80 11.17
N ASN A 174 10.60 -2.63 10.30
CA ASN A 174 10.48 -1.91 9.04
C ASN A 174 9.47 -2.58 8.10
N ASP A 175 9.52 -3.90 7.96
CA ASP A 175 8.59 -4.62 7.10
C ASP A 175 7.15 -4.55 7.63
N LEU A 176 6.93 -4.73 8.93
CA LEU A 176 5.60 -4.53 9.52
C LEU A 176 5.09 -3.11 9.27
N GLN A 177 5.93 -2.08 9.42
CA GLN A 177 5.54 -0.71 9.14
C GLN A 177 5.16 -0.50 7.67
N ASN A 178 5.90 -1.10 6.73
CA ASN A 178 5.55 -1.06 5.31
C ASN A 178 4.24 -1.80 5.03
N VAL A 179 3.98 -2.94 5.66
CA VAL A 179 2.68 -3.62 5.59
C VAL A 179 1.55 -2.67 6.02
N TYR A 180 1.71 -1.92 7.12
CA TYR A 180 0.68 -0.99 7.59
C TYR A 180 0.43 0.16 6.60
N ILE A 181 1.47 0.66 5.93
CA ILE A 181 1.34 1.67 4.86
C ILE A 181 0.59 1.07 3.66
N ILE A 182 1.00 -0.12 3.20
CA ILE A 182 0.38 -0.83 2.07
C ILE A 182 -1.11 -1.06 2.33
N THR A 183 -1.45 -1.55 3.52
CA THR A 183 -2.85 -1.85 3.87
C THR A 183 -3.71 -0.59 3.95
N ARG A 184 -3.16 0.54 4.38
CA ARG A 184 -3.84 1.83 4.32
C ARG A 184 -4.15 2.26 2.88
N LEU A 185 -3.18 2.13 1.97
CA LEU A 185 -3.35 2.45 0.55
C LEU A 185 -4.39 1.53 -0.10
N ARG A 186 -4.41 0.25 0.26
CA ARG A 186 -5.41 -0.73 -0.21
C ARG A 186 -6.83 -0.38 0.27
N LEU A 187 -6.97 0.01 1.54
CA LEU A 187 -8.26 0.44 2.09
C LEU A 187 -8.79 1.70 1.40
N ASN A 188 -7.95 2.71 1.21
CA ASN A 188 -8.32 3.91 0.45
C ASN A 188 -8.86 3.52 -0.93
N LYS A 189 -8.07 2.75 -1.70
CA LYS A 189 -8.47 2.32 -3.05
C LYS A 189 -9.78 1.53 -3.05
N LEU A 190 -9.98 0.65 -2.06
CA LEU A 190 -11.19 -0.19 -1.99
C LEU A 190 -12.44 0.62 -1.69
N LEU A 191 -12.34 1.67 -0.87
CA LEU A 191 -13.46 2.50 -0.47
C LEU A 191 -13.71 3.68 -1.43
N ASP A 192 -12.67 4.21 -2.08
CA ASP A 192 -12.81 5.22 -3.13
C ASP A 192 -13.46 4.64 -4.41
N ALA A 193 -13.36 3.32 -4.60
CA ALA A 193 -13.95 2.62 -5.74
C ALA A 193 -15.39 2.08 -5.44
N SER A 194 -15.91 2.32 -4.24
CA SER A 194 -17.25 1.87 -3.79
C SER A 194 -18.22 3.00 -3.74
#